data_b3fc2571fbca4e18782bbdf4e83be319
#
_entry.id   b3fc2571fbca4e18782bbdf4e83be319
#
_cell.length_a   1.000
_cell.length_b   1.000
_cell.length_c   1.000
_cell.angle_alpha   90.00
_cell.angle_beta   90.00
_cell.angle_gamma   90.00
#
_symmetry.space_group_name_H-M   'P 1'
#
loop_
_entity.id
_entity.type
_entity.pdbx_description
1 polymer ?
#
loop_
_entity_poly.entity_id
_entity_poly.type
_entity_poly.pdbx_seq_one_letter_code
_entity_poly.pdbx_strand_id
1 'polypeptide(L)'
;MPPDSPLQPLLDTEILRSFVAIAETESFTQAAAEVFRTPSALSMQIKRLEEQVGQRLFLREARRVSLTAEGEAMLGYARRLLKLNQEAISHFTAPELEGNVRLGTPDDIGTRILPQVLTQFSRSHPAVQVNVIVGRSADMLKQLDAGKLDLIMVTTGKQARPARGEVVHSEPLVWAGAQGGIAVSQTPLPLALASQGCPWRKMALEALDRSDHRYR
;
A
#
# COMPACT_ATOMS: atom_id res chain seq x y z
N MET A 1 39.07 21.91 11.50
CA MET A 1 37.73 21.69 12.00
C MET A 1 37.02 23.04 11.97
N PRO A 2 35.98 23.27 11.15
CA PRO A 2 35.14 24.43 11.31
C PRO A 2 34.19 24.16 12.48
N PRO A 3 34.03 25.08 13.43
CA PRO A 3 33.07 25.00 14.51
C PRO A 3 31.70 25.42 14.03
N ASP A 4 30.67 24.78 14.60
CA ASP A 4 29.30 25.22 14.68
C ASP A 4 28.52 25.42 13.35
N SER A 5 28.27 24.30 12.68
CA SER A 5 27.00 24.21 11.94
C SER A 5 25.90 23.99 12.99
N PRO A 6 24.91 24.89 13.13
CA PRO A 6 23.81 24.63 14.06
C PRO A 6 23.19 23.30 13.71
N LEU A 7 23.08 22.40 14.70
CA LEU A 7 22.43 21.11 14.53
C LEU A 7 21.06 21.35 13.88
N GLN A 8 20.87 20.83 12.69
CA GLN A 8 19.57 20.94 12.01
C GLN A 8 18.49 20.34 12.90
N PRO A 9 17.33 20.99 13.03
CA PRO A 9 16.27 20.51 13.89
C PRO A 9 15.81 19.12 13.42
N LEU A 10 15.75 18.17 14.36
CA LEU A 10 15.27 16.81 14.09
C LEU A 10 13.74 16.77 14.17
N LEU A 11 13.13 16.03 13.25
CA LEU A 11 11.69 15.77 13.28
C LEU A 11 11.37 14.75 14.38
N ASP A 12 10.38 15.08 15.20
CA ASP A 12 9.88 14.21 16.27
C ASP A 12 8.93 13.17 15.70
N THR A 13 9.22 11.88 15.90
CA THR A 13 8.42 10.78 15.38
C THR A 13 7.01 10.73 15.97
N GLU A 14 6.79 11.17 17.21
CA GLU A 14 5.45 11.30 17.81
C GLU A 14 4.61 12.37 17.09
N ILE A 15 5.25 13.49 16.73
CA ILE A 15 4.58 14.55 15.96
C ILE A 15 4.28 14.06 14.53
N LEU A 16 5.22 13.32 13.91
CA LEU A 16 4.98 12.73 12.59
C LEU A 16 3.84 11.72 12.61
N ARG A 17 3.71 10.90 13.66
CA ARG A 17 2.59 9.97 13.84
C ARG A 17 1.25 10.71 13.93
N SER A 18 1.20 11.79 14.70
CA SER A 18 0.04 12.66 14.81
C SER A 18 -0.33 13.31 13.47
N PHE A 19 0.68 13.78 12.73
CA PHE A 19 0.51 14.36 11.40
C PHE A 19 -0.10 13.37 10.40
N VAL A 20 0.42 12.14 10.34
CA VAL A 20 -0.09 11.08 9.46
C VAL A 20 -1.53 10.72 9.83
N ALA A 21 -1.84 10.55 11.11
CA ALA A 21 -3.20 10.25 11.57
C ALA A 21 -4.22 11.34 11.16
N ILE A 22 -3.84 12.62 11.24
CA ILE A 22 -4.71 13.71 10.79
C ILE A 22 -4.88 13.69 9.27
N ALA A 23 -3.84 13.40 8.51
CA ALA A 23 -3.89 13.31 7.05
C ALA A 23 -4.79 12.15 6.57
N GLU A 24 -4.81 11.03 7.28
CA GLU A 24 -5.59 9.83 6.94
C GLU A 24 -7.06 9.93 7.37
N THR A 25 -7.32 10.57 8.51
CA THR A 25 -8.71 10.74 9.02
C THR A 25 -9.39 12.01 8.53
N GLU A 26 -8.65 12.95 7.94
CA GLU A 26 -9.11 14.31 7.58
C GLU A 26 -9.77 15.05 8.78
N SER A 27 -9.47 14.65 10.02
CA SER A 27 -10.12 15.12 11.24
C SER A 27 -9.19 15.14 12.45
N PHE A 28 -8.99 16.30 13.06
CA PHE A 28 -8.22 16.42 14.31
C PHE A 28 -8.82 15.63 15.46
N THR A 29 -10.14 15.53 15.50
CA THR A 29 -10.85 14.81 16.60
C THR A 29 -10.68 13.28 16.45
N GLN A 30 -10.84 12.75 15.24
CA GLN A 30 -10.65 11.32 14.98
C GLN A 30 -9.18 10.92 15.17
N ALA A 31 -8.27 11.67 14.57
CA ALA A 31 -6.84 11.45 14.74
C ALA A 31 -6.41 11.45 16.21
N ALA A 32 -6.97 12.38 17.00
CA ALA A 32 -6.67 12.46 18.44
C ALA A 32 -7.05 11.17 19.18
N ALA A 33 -8.20 10.58 18.86
CA ALA A 33 -8.63 9.30 19.42
C ALA A 33 -7.68 8.17 19.03
N GLU A 34 -7.23 8.11 17.77
CA GLU A 34 -6.32 7.07 17.27
C GLU A 34 -4.94 7.12 17.93
N VAL A 35 -4.40 8.34 18.17
CA VAL A 35 -3.07 8.48 18.79
C VAL A 35 -3.13 8.68 20.31
N PHE A 36 -4.28 8.48 20.93
CA PHE A 36 -4.51 8.62 22.39
C PHE A 36 -4.11 9.99 22.94
N ARG A 37 -4.50 11.07 22.26
CA ARG A 37 -4.22 12.46 22.62
C ARG A 37 -5.51 13.30 22.60
N THR A 38 -5.40 14.55 23.05
CA THR A 38 -6.49 15.53 22.91
C THR A 38 -6.37 16.28 21.57
N PRO A 39 -7.48 16.75 20.98
CA PRO A 39 -7.44 17.56 19.76
C PRO A 39 -6.61 18.84 19.90
N SER A 40 -6.60 19.45 21.09
CA SER A 40 -5.78 20.62 21.38
C SER A 40 -4.29 20.30 21.40
N ALA A 41 -3.89 19.15 21.96
CA ALA A 41 -2.50 18.69 21.94
C ALA A 41 -2.02 18.43 20.51
N LEU A 42 -2.85 17.76 19.68
CA LEU A 42 -2.54 17.57 18.27
C LEU A 42 -2.37 18.89 17.53
N SER A 43 -3.28 19.84 17.74
CA SER A 43 -3.17 21.17 17.12
C SER A 43 -1.87 21.88 17.48
N MET A 44 -1.41 21.75 18.73
CA MET A 44 -0.12 22.30 19.15
C MET A 44 1.07 21.57 18.53
N GLN A 45 1.01 20.24 18.43
CA GLN A 45 2.05 19.44 17.77
C GLN A 45 2.20 19.81 16.29
N ILE A 46 1.09 19.92 15.57
CA ILE A 46 1.11 20.32 14.17
C ILE A 46 1.62 21.75 13.99
N LYS A 47 1.18 22.68 14.84
CA LYS A 47 1.71 24.06 14.81
C LYS A 47 3.24 24.08 14.99
N ARG A 48 3.76 23.30 15.95
CA ARG A 48 5.21 23.17 16.17
C ARG A 48 5.92 22.58 14.95
N LEU A 49 5.33 21.57 14.30
CA LEU A 49 5.89 20.99 13.08
C LEU A 49 5.93 22.01 11.94
N GLU A 50 4.82 22.75 11.73
CA GLU A 50 4.74 23.81 10.71
C GLU A 50 5.74 24.94 10.97
N GLU A 51 5.89 25.36 12.22
CA GLU A 51 6.92 26.34 12.63
C GLU A 51 8.34 25.82 12.36
N GLN A 52 8.61 24.55 12.65
CA GLN A 52 9.91 23.92 12.46
C GLN A 52 10.30 23.83 10.98
N VAL A 53 9.35 23.52 10.09
CA VAL A 53 9.61 23.41 8.65
C VAL A 53 9.37 24.71 7.90
N GLY A 54 8.81 25.74 8.56
CA GLY A 54 8.54 27.05 7.99
C GLY A 54 7.41 27.07 6.95
N GLN A 55 6.57 26.03 6.91
CA GLN A 55 5.51 25.88 5.93
C GLN A 55 4.22 25.40 6.60
N ARG A 56 3.07 25.82 6.05
CA ARG A 56 1.79 25.23 6.44
C ARG A 56 1.61 23.88 5.75
N LEU A 57 1.22 22.87 6.54
CA LEU A 57 1.02 21.51 6.05
C LEU A 57 -0.46 21.16 5.89
N PHE A 58 -1.36 21.88 6.59
CA PHE A 58 -2.80 21.69 6.49
C PHE A 58 -3.53 22.98 6.09
N LEU A 59 -4.53 22.81 5.23
CA LEU A 59 -5.60 23.77 4.99
C LEU A 59 -6.73 23.45 5.96
N ARG A 60 -7.15 24.47 6.75
CA ARG A 60 -8.25 24.36 7.71
C ARG A 60 -9.46 25.10 7.16
N GLU A 61 -10.37 24.37 6.56
CA GLU A 61 -11.68 24.88 6.18
C GLU A 61 -12.72 24.58 7.27
N ALA A 62 -13.84 25.31 7.30
CA ALA A 62 -14.81 25.21 8.38
C ALA A 62 -15.37 23.80 8.65
N ARG A 63 -15.24 22.87 7.68
CA ARG A 63 -15.78 21.50 7.79
C ARG A 63 -14.81 20.40 7.32
N ARG A 64 -13.62 20.75 6.87
CA ARG A 64 -12.67 19.77 6.31
C ARG A 64 -11.24 20.18 6.60
N VAL A 65 -10.41 19.16 6.84
CA VAL A 65 -8.95 19.28 6.93
C VAL A 65 -8.36 18.61 5.71
N SER A 66 -7.57 19.34 4.92
CA SER A 66 -6.88 18.80 3.75
C SER A 66 -5.41 19.19 3.81
N LEU A 67 -4.56 18.44 3.11
CA LEU A 67 -3.14 18.75 3.01
C LEU A 67 -2.90 19.90 2.02
N THR A 68 -1.85 20.68 2.28
CA THR A 68 -1.22 21.55 1.27
C THR A 68 -0.31 20.73 0.36
N ALA A 69 0.25 21.30 -0.70
CA ALA A 69 1.27 20.64 -1.51
C ALA A 69 2.50 20.26 -0.68
N GLU A 70 2.91 21.12 0.25
CA GLU A 70 3.98 20.87 1.21
C GLU A 70 3.58 19.78 2.22
N GLY A 71 2.29 19.72 2.60
CA GLY A 71 1.73 18.66 3.43
C GLY A 71 1.79 17.30 2.74
N GLU A 72 1.46 17.19 1.47
CA GLU A 72 1.60 15.96 0.68
C GLU A 72 3.05 15.49 0.60
N ALA A 73 3.97 16.40 0.33
CA ALA A 73 5.39 16.09 0.35
C ALA A 73 5.85 15.59 1.73
N MET A 74 5.44 16.28 2.82
CA MET A 74 5.74 15.88 4.19
C MET A 74 5.14 14.52 4.52
N LEU A 75 3.95 14.17 4.03
CA LEU A 75 3.31 12.88 4.26
C LEU A 75 4.16 11.72 3.73
N GLY A 76 4.75 11.89 2.55
CA GLY A 76 5.69 10.94 1.99
C GLY A 76 6.92 10.72 2.88
N TYR A 77 7.53 11.80 3.39
CA TYR A 77 8.66 11.71 4.30
C TYR A 77 8.27 11.14 5.66
N ALA A 78 7.16 11.58 6.24
CA ALA A 78 6.68 11.13 7.54
C ALA A 78 6.45 9.61 7.56
N ARG A 79 5.75 9.08 6.56
CA ARG A 79 5.54 7.63 6.42
C ARG A 79 6.85 6.85 6.32
N ARG A 80 7.82 7.34 5.57
CA ARG A 80 9.13 6.68 5.43
C ARG A 80 9.93 6.70 6.73
N LEU A 81 9.94 7.82 7.46
CA LEU A 81 10.62 7.95 8.75
C LEU A 81 9.98 7.06 9.82
N LEU A 82 8.63 7.06 9.92
CA LEU A 82 7.91 6.20 10.85
C LEU A 82 8.14 4.72 10.55
N LYS A 83 8.19 4.34 9.29
CA LYS A 83 8.49 2.98 8.86
C LYS A 83 9.91 2.58 9.28
N LEU A 84 10.91 3.44 9.03
CA LEU A 84 12.29 3.18 9.42
C LEU A 84 12.43 3.08 10.94
N ASN A 85 11.75 3.94 11.70
CA ASN A 85 11.70 3.86 13.16
C ASN A 85 11.09 2.53 13.63
N GLN A 86 9.99 2.08 13.02
CA GLN A 86 9.37 0.79 13.33
C GLN A 86 10.33 -0.37 13.02
N GLU A 87 11.01 -0.34 11.88
CA GLU A 87 12.01 -1.35 11.51
C GLU A 87 13.16 -1.41 12.52
N ALA A 88 13.67 -0.26 12.93
CA ALA A 88 14.73 -0.19 13.93
C ALA A 88 14.29 -0.80 15.27
N ILE A 89 13.09 -0.45 15.77
CA ILE A 89 12.57 -1.01 17.01
C ILE A 89 12.35 -2.52 16.86
N SER A 90 11.73 -2.97 15.76
CA SER A 90 11.45 -4.39 15.52
C SER A 90 12.71 -5.24 15.48
N HIS A 91 13.81 -4.70 14.95
CA HIS A 91 15.10 -5.39 14.93
C HIS A 91 15.62 -5.76 16.35
N PHE A 92 15.29 -4.96 17.35
CA PHE A 92 15.77 -5.19 18.75
C PHE A 92 14.70 -5.83 19.65
N THR A 93 13.41 -5.72 19.29
CA THR A 93 12.30 -6.15 20.16
C THR A 93 11.55 -7.37 19.66
N ALA A 94 11.66 -7.70 18.36
CA ALA A 94 11.04 -8.88 17.82
C ALA A 94 11.68 -10.13 18.46
N PRO A 95 10.88 -11.12 18.93
CA PRO A 95 11.44 -12.42 19.26
C PRO A 95 12.18 -12.95 18.02
N GLU A 96 13.26 -13.69 18.23
CA GLU A 96 13.97 -14.35 17.13
C GLU A 96 13.01 -15.31 16.43
N LEU A 97 12.28 -14.78 15.45
CA LEU A 97 11.42 -15.59 14.60
C LEU A 97 12.34 -16.37 13.66
N GLU A 98 12.23 -17.68 13.72
CA GLU A 98 12.95 -18.61 12.84
C GLU A 98 11.96 -19.57 12.17
N GLY A 99 12.37 -20.13 11.06
CA GLY A 99 11.59 -21.16 10.39
C GLY A 99 11.37 -20.90 8.91
N ASN A 100 10.45 -21.67 8.33
CA ASN A 100 10.14 -21.65 6.90
C ASN A 100 8.71 -21.19 6.68
N VAL A 101 8.53 -20.23 5.76
CA VAL A 101 7.22 -19.77 5.29
C VAL A 101 7.09 -20.07 3.79
N ARG A 102 6.04 -20.79 3.40
CA ARG A 102 5.72 -21.10 2.00
C ARG A 102 4.63 -20.13 1.52
N LEU A 103 5.04 -19.16 0.72
CA LEU A 103 4.19 -18.09 0.21
C LEU A 103 3.80 -18.35 -1.24
N GLY A 104 2.50 -18.39 -1.54
CA GLY A 104 1.97 -18.43 -2.91
C GLY A 104 1.52 -17.04 -3.37
N THR A 105 1.83 -16.66 -4.61
CA THR A 105 1.48 -15.34 -5.16
C THR A 105 1.21 -15.38 -6.66
N PRO A 106 0.34 -14.52 -7.21
CA PRO A 106 0.22 -14.29 -8.64
C PRO A 106 1.50 -13.69 -9.23
N ASP A 107 1.69 -13.85 -10.52
CA ASP A 107 2.91 -13.46 -11.25
C ASP A 107 3.21 -11.96 -11.14
N ASP A 108 2.22 -11.11 -11.30
CA ASP A 108 2.33 -9.65 -11.24
C ASP A 108 2.82 -9.14 -9.87
N ILE A 109 2.34 -9.74 -8.79
CA ILE A 109 2.78 -9.44 -7.42
C ILE A 109 4.15 -10.06 -7.16
N GLY A 110 4.33 -11.34 -7.55
CA GLY A 110 5.54 -12.11 -7.30
C GLY A 110 6.77 -11.54 -7.99
N THR A 111 6.61 -10.98 -9.19
CA THR A 111 7.74 -10.43 -9.97
C THR A 111 8.00 -8.95 -9.73
N ARG A 112 6.98 -8.15 -9.45
CA ARG A 112 7.11 -6.68 -9.40
C ARG A 112 7.16 -6.11 -7.99
N ILE A 113 6.41 -6.68 -7.06
CA ILE A 113 6.23 -6.12 -5.70
C ILE A 113 7.02 -6.91 -4.67
N LEU A 114 6.89 -8.22 -4.70
CA LEU A 114 7.42 -9.11 -3.67
C LEU A 114 8.94 -9.04 -3.47
N PRO A 115 9.80 -8.87 -4.51
CA PRO A 115 11.24 -8.79 -4.31
C PRO A 115 11.68 -7.66 -3.37
N GLN A 116 11.02 -6.49 -3.46
CA GLN A 116 11.31 -5.36 -2.57
C GLN A 116 10.86 -5.64 -1.14
N VAL A 117 9.66 -6.24 -0.99
CA VAL A 117 9.11 -6.63 0.31
C VAL A 117 10.01 -7.66 0.98
N LEU A 118 10.44 -8.71 0.27
CA LEU A 118 11.32 -9.75 0.79
C LEU A 118 12.70 -9.22 1.16
N THR A 119 13.26 -8.30 0.37
CA THR A 119 14.52 -7.63 0.70
C THR A 119 14.44 -6.89 2.03
N GLN A 120 13.31 -6.25 2.30
CA GLN A 120 13.10 -5.56 3.57
C GLN A 120 12.84 -6.55 4.71
N PHE A 121 12.01 -7.56 4.47
CA PHE A 121 11.67 -8.59 5.45
C PHE A 121 12.91 -9.36 5.92
N SER A 122 13.79 -9.79 5.00
CA SER A 122 15.01 -10.52 5.33
C SER A 122 16.01 -9.74 6.18
N ARG A 123 15.98 -8.41 6.11
CA ARG A 123 16.82 -7.56 6.98
C ARG A 123 16.33 -7.55 8.43
N SER A 124 15.01 -7.56 8.63
CA SER A 124 14.41 -7.56 9.97
C SER A 124 14.23 -8.96 10.55
N HIS A 125 14.19 -10.02 9.73
CA HIS A 125 13.95 -11.40 10.13
C HIS A 125 14.91 -12.36 9.41
N PRO A 126 16.23 -12.27 9.67
CA PRO A 126 17.25 -13.01 8.92
C PRO A 126 17.18 -14.54 9.10
N ALA A 127 16.59 -15.02 10.19
CA ALA A 127 16.44 -16.45 10.48
C ALA A 127 15.16 -17.08 9.86
N VAL A 128 14.31 -16.26 9.21
CA VAL A 128 13.11 -16.75 8.52
C VAL A 128 13.41 -16.97 7.04
N GLN A 129 13.22 -18.20 6.58
CA GLN A 129 13.29 -18.54 5.15
C GLN A 129 11.90 -18.39 4.52
N VAL A 130 11.80 -17.64 3.42
CA VAL A 130 10.56 -17.49 2.66
C VAL A 130 10.71 -18.18 1.31
N ASN A 131 9.95 -19.25 1.10
CA ASN A 131 9.86 -19.96 -0.14
C ASN A 131 8.67 -19.43 -0.95
N VAL A 132 8.91 -18.83 -2.11
CA VAL A 132 7.87 -18.23 -2.94
C VAL A 132 7.52 -19.14 -4.11
N ILE A 133 6.23 -19.40 -4.29
CA ILE A 133 5.65 -20.08 -5.44
C ILE A 133 4.77 -19.08 -6.20
N VAL A 134 5.10 -18.88 -7.48
CA VAL A 134 4.32 -18.02 -8.36
C VAL A 134 3.36 -18.87 -9.19
N GLY A 135 2.10 -18.45 -9.28
CA GLY A 135 1.10 -19.20 -10.04
C GLY A 135 -0.29 -18.56 -10.01
N ARG A 136 -1.30 -19.32 -10.47
CA ARG A 136 -2.67 -18.81 -10.54
C ARG A 136 -3.34 -18.85 -9.17
N SER A 137 -4.16 -17.84 -8.87
CA SER A 137 -4.89 -17.72 -7.60
C SER A 137 -5.70 -18.98 -7.24
N ALA A 138 -6.35 -19.62 -8.23
CA ALA A 138 -7.12 -20.84 -7.99
C ALA A 138 -6.25 -22.04 -7.58
N ASP A 139 -5.04 -22.14 -8.10
CA ASP A 139 -4.10 -23.21 -7.75
C ASP A 139 -3.45 -22.95 -6.39
N MET A 140 -3.20 -21.68 -6.04
CA MET A 140 -2.72 -21.27 -4.71
C MET A 140 -3.72 -21.62 -3.62
N LEU A 141 -5.02 -21.37 -3.83
CA LEU A 141 -6.08 -21.74 -2.89
C LEU A 141 -6.09 -23.25 -2.61
N LYS A 142 -5.99 -24.08 -3.66
CA LYS A 142 -5.92 -25.56 -3.49
C LYS A 142 -4.68 -25.97 -2.71
N GLN A 143 -3.54 -25.32 -2.94
CA GLN A 143 -2.31 -25.64 -2.24
C GLN A 143 -2.33 -25.19 -0.77
N LEU A 144 -2.98 -24.06 -0.47
CA LEU A 144 -3.23 -23.60 0.90
C LEU A 144 -4.14 -24.59 1.64
N ASP A 145 -5.26 -25.00 1.02
CA ASP A 145 -6.18 -25.98 1.62
C ASP A 145 -5.53 -27.36 1.85
N ALA A 146 -4.58 -27.71 0.98
CA ALA A 146 -3.78 -28.93 1.12
C ALA A 146 -2.59 -28.81 2.11
N GLY A 147 -2.42 -27.68 2.78
CA GLY A 147 -1.31 -27.43 3.71
C GLY A 147 0.08 -27.37 3.04
N LYS A 148 0.13 -27.19 1.70
CA LYS A 148 1.38 -27.04 0.94
C LYS A 148 1.90 -25.61 0.93
N LEU A 149 1.05 -24.64 1.20
CA LEU A 149 1.36 -23.23 1.41
C LEU A 149 0.86 -22.79 2.79
N ASP A 150 1.55 -21.85 3.39
CA ASP A 150 1.20 -21.27 4.68
C ASP A 150 0.47 -19.93 4.52
N LEU A 151 0.81 -19.20 3.48
CA LEU A 151 0.23 -17.90 3.15
C LEU A 151 0.07 -17.79 1.63
N ILE A 152 -1.00 -17.15 1.18
CA ILE A 152 -1.19 -16.84 -0.25
C ILE A 152 -1.65 -15.40 -0.44
N MET A 153 -1.22 -14.81 -1.54
CA MET A 153 -1.84 -13.63 -2.11
C MET A 153 -2.66 -14.06 -3.33
N VAL A 154 -3.87 -13.57 -3.44
CA VAL A 154 -4.77 -13.91 -4.54
C VAL A 154 -5.43 -12.65 -5.09
N THR A 155 -5.64 -12.64 -6.39
CA THR A 155 -6.45 -11.61 -7.04
C THR A 155 -7.89 -12.10 -7.11
N THR A 156 -8.82 -11.28 -6.64
CA THR A 156 -10.26 -11.56 -6.67
C THR A 156 -10.99 -10.52 -7.52
N GLY A 157 -12.19 -10.87 -8.02
CA GLY A 157 -13.07 -9.91 -8.66
C GLY A 157 -13.86 -9.07 -7.64
N LYS A 158 -14.55 -8.04 -8.13
CA LYS A 158 -15.26 -7.01 -7.34
C LYS A 158 -16.26 -7.55 -6.30
N GLN A 159 -16.74 -8.77 -6.41
CA GLN A 159 -17.76 -9.36 -5.53
C GLN A 159 -17.24 -10.46 -4.59
N ALA A 160 -16.00 -10.88 -4.78
CA ALA A 160 -15.44 -11.94 -3.98
C ALA A 160 -14.65 -11.36 -2.80
N ARG A 161 -15.36 -11.00 -1.72
CA ARG A 161 -14.70 -11.00 -0.41
C ARG A 161 -14.36 -12.46 -0.11
N PRO A 162 -13.10 -12.85 -0.03
CA PRO A 162 -12.77 -14.22 0.33
C PRO A 162 -13.38 -14.52 1.69
N ALA A 163 -13.99 -15.67 1.85
CA ALA A 163 -14.52 -16.13 3.13
C ALA A 163 -13.40 -16.25 4.19
N ARG A 164 -12.15 -16.25 3.75
CA ARG A 164 -10.94 -16.28 4.55
C ARG A 164 -9.95 -15.27 3.96
N GLY A 165 -9.36 -14.44 4.81
CA GLY A 165 -8.32 -13.47 4.44
C GLY A 165 -8.79 -12.02 4.45
N GLU A 166 -7.84 -11.13 4.25
CA GLU A 166 -8.00 -9.68 4.25
C GLU A 166 -7.81 -9.11 2.86
N VAL A 167 -8.51 -8.02 2.55
CA VAL A 167 -8.27 -7.24 1.34
C VAL A 167 -7.09 -6.29 1.60
N VAL A 168 -5.94 -6.62 1.03
CA VAL A 168 -4.72 -5.81 1.20
C VAL A 168 -4.77 -4.56 0.32
N HIS A 169 -5.34 -4.67 -0.88
CA HIS A 169 -5.39 -3.57 -1.85
C HIS A 169 -6.55 -3.75 -2.83
N SER A 170 -7.10 -2.65 -3.32
CA SER A 170 -8.19 -2.66 -4.32
C SER A 170 -8.00 -1.51 -5.29
N GLU A 171 -7.97 -1.83 -6.59
CA GLU A 171 -7.86 -0.86 -7.66
C GLU A 171 -8.88 -1.14 -8.79
N PRO A 172 -9.32 -0.11 -9.52
CA PRO A 172 -10.15 -0.31 -10.69
C PRO A 172 -9.33 -0.90 -11.85
N LEU A 173 -9.94 -1.83 -12.61
CA LEU A 173 -9.40 -2.22 -13.90
C LEU A 173 -9.64 -1.13 -14.94
N VAL A 174 -8.61 -0.84 -15.73
CA VAL A 174 -8.66 0.11 -16.82
C VAL A 174 -8.29 -0.57 -18.15
N TRP A 175 -8.87 -0.10 -19.23
CA TRP A 175 -8.45 -0.48 -20.56
C TRP A 175 -7.19 0.28 -20.95
N ALA A 176 -6.20 -0.42 -21.46
CA ALA A 176 -4.97 0.17 -21.97
C ALA A 176 -4.79 -0.17 -23.45
N GLY A 177 -4.29 0.79 -24.20
CA GLY A 177 -3.97 0.62 -25.61
C GLY A 177 -2.77 1.47 -26.01
N ALA A 178 -2.21 1.23 -27.19
CA ALA A 178 -1.14 2.05 -27.72
C ALA A 178 -1.64 3.47 -28.01
N GLN A 179 -0.86 4.47 -27.63
CA GLN A 179 -1.14 5.87 -27.99
C GLN A 179 -1.14 6.02 -29.52
N GLY A 180 -2.23 6.54 -30.09
CA GLY A 180 -2.42 6.61 -31.55
C GLY A 180 -2.73 5.27 -32.22
N GLY A 181 -2.93 4.19 -31.45
CA GLY A 181 -3.30 2.88 -31.97
C GLY A 181 -4.71 2.86 -32.56
N ILE A 182 -4.90 2.03 -33.60
CA ILE A 182 -6.20 1.89 -34.32
C ILE A 182 -7.10 0.78 -33.76
N ALA A 183 -6.67 0.08 -32.71
CA ALA A 183 -7.41 -1.08 -32.19
C ALA A 183 -8.82 -0.71 -31.74
N VAL A 184 -8.97 0.45 -31.10
CA VAL A 184 -10.27 0.93 -30.56
C VAL A 184 -11.30 1.18 -31.64
N SER A 185 -10.87 1.51 -32.89
CA SER A 185 -11.77 1.76 -34.03
C SER A 185 -12.14 0.51 -34.83
N GLN A 186 -11.56 -0.66 -34.48
CA GLN A 186 -11.86 -1.91 -35.21
C GLN A 186 -13.10 -2.61 -34.63
N THR A 187 -13.85 -3.23 -35.54
CA THR A 187 -14.98 -4.11 -35.20
C THR A 187 -14.82 -5.45 -35.94
N PRO A 188 -14.67 -6.56 -35.25
CA PRO A 188 -14.64 -6.75 -33.79
C PRO A 188 -13.36 -6.16 -33.15
N LEU A 189 -13.51 -5.64 -31.94
CA LEU A 189 -12.41 -5.07 -31.13
C LEU A 189 -11.34 -6.14 -30.86
N PRO A 190 -10.08 -5.95 -31.29
CA PRO A 190 -9.01 -6.89 -30.96
C PRO A 190 -8.58 -6.72 -29.50
N LEU A 191 -8.52 -7.85 -28.76
CA LEU A 191 -8.19 -7.86 -27.34
C LEU A 191 -6.95 -8.71 -27.04
N ALA A 192 -6.10 -8.18 -26.17
CA ALA A 192 -5.06 -8.96 -25.49
C ALA A 192 -5.50 -9.12 -24.02
N LEU A 193 -5.83 -10.33 -23.62
CA LEU A 193 -6.35 -10.65 -22.30
C LEU A 193 -5.51 -11.72 -21.62
N ALA A 194 -5.54 -11.74 -20.29
CA ALA A 194 -4.98 -12.81 -19.49
C ALA A 194 -5.60 -14.17 -19.83
N SER A 195 -4.93 -15.26 -19.45
CA SER A 195 -5.37 -16.65 -19.71
C SER A 195 -6.74 -16.96 -19.09
N GLN A 196 -7.38 -18.03 -19.57
CA GLN A 196 -8.62 -18.54 -18.98
C GLN A 196 -8.46 -18.80 -17.48
N GLY A 197 -9.52 -18.49 -16.72
CA GLY A 197 -9.54 -18.61 -15.25
C GLY A 197 -8.99 -17.38 -14.51
N CYS A 198 -8.47 -16.38 -15.22
CA CYS A 198 -8.06 -15.12 -14.60
C CYS A 198 -9.30 -14.27 -14.24
N PRO A 199 -9.44 -13.79 -13.01
CA PRO A 199 -10.57 -12.92 -12.61
C PRO A 199 -10.65 -11.64 -13.44
N TRP A 200 -9.53 -11.05 -13.81
CA TRP A 200 -9.49 -9.84 -14.65
C TRP A 200 -10.05 -10.07 -16.05
N ARG A 201 -9.68 -11.22 -16.67
CA ARG A 201 -10.27 -11.61 -17.95
C ARG A 201 -11.79 -11.69 -17.86
N LYS A 202 -12.31 -12.36 -16.84
CA LYS A 202 -13.74 -12.48 -16.61
C LYS A 202 -14.41 -11.11 -16.48
N MET A 203 -13.87 -10.23 -15.64
CA MET A 203 -14.39 -8.88 -15.43
C MET A 203 -14.35 -8.03 -16.71
N ALA A 204 -13.29 -8.13 -17.50
CA ALA A 204 -13.13 -7.41 -18.75
C ALA A 204 -14.18 -7.85 -19.78
N LEU A 205 -14.36 -9.15 -19.97
CA LEU A 205 -15.37 -9.70 -20.90
C LEU A 205 -16.80 -9.34 -20.47
N GLU A 206 -17.13 -9.49 -19.18
CA GLU A 206 -18.43 -9.07 -18.63
C GLU A 206 -18.70 -7.56 -18.82
N ALA A 207 -17.68 -6.72 -18.81
CA ALA A 207 -17.83 -5.29 -19.07
C ALA A 207 -18.14 -5.02 -20.55
N LEU A 208 -17.50 -5.72 -21.48
CA LEU A 208 -17.75 -5.61 -22.92
C LEU A 208 -19.11 -6.16 -23.31
N ASP A 209 -19.51 -7.32 -22.75
CA ASP A 209 -20.81 -7.92 -22.98
C ASP A 209 -21.95 -6.99 -22.56
N ARG A 210 -21.78 -6.23 -21.46
CA ARG A 210 -22.75 -5.21 -21.04
C ARG A 210 -22.82 -3.99 -21.95
N SER A 211 -21.77 -3.69 -22.71
CA SER A 211 -21.70 -2.54 -23.60
C SER A 211 -21.97 -2.89 -25.09
N ASP A 212 -22.38 -4.13 -25.37
CA ASP A 212 -22.69 -4.66 -26.72
C ASP A 212 -21.52 -4.50 -27.73
N HIS A 213 -20.29 -4.54 -27.24
CA HIS A 213 -19.10 -4.46 -28.08
C HIS A 213 -18.70 -5.86 -28.59
N ARG A 214 -18.67 -6.02 -29.92
CA ARG A 214 -18.10 -7.23 -30.53
C ARG A 214 -16.58 -7.20 -30.40
N TYR A 215 -15.99 -8.29 -29.91
CA TYR A 215 -14.54 -8.44 -29.68
C TYR A 215 -14.01 -9.77 -30.21
N ARG A 216 -12.69 -9.89 -30.37
CA ARG A 216 -11.98 -11.10 -30.81
C ARG A 216 -10.66 -11.28 -30.08
#